data_fdb8b486dfaa9d13e646903e9f2d3776
#
_entry.id   fdb8b486dfaa9d13e646903e9f2d3776
#
_cell.length_a   1.000
_cell.length_b   1.000
_cell.length_c   1.000
_cell.angle_alpha   90.00
_cell.angle_beta   90.00
_cell.angle_gamma   90.00
#
_symmetry.space_group_name_H-M   'P 1'
#
loop_
_entity.id
_entity.type
_entity.pdbx_description
1 polymer ?
#
loop_
_entity_poly.entity_id
_entity_poly.type
_entity_poly.pdbx_seq_one_letter_code
_entity_poly.pdbx_strand_id
1 'polypeptide(L)'
;MGPSKLGIGIIGAGSFGARHAEAIGVLDDLHLAAAMRTDPAALAEFCARYGGRGYTEVGELLADPGVDAVVIATPHHLHTAAVEAAAAAGKHILLEKPMAPSIPECDRVLAAAAQGGVTLMLGHTSQFAPAYRLAKAMLDAGELGEIVLGIATMAKYWFEPNRRAWHLDRATGGGMWLTAGIHCLDRLTWLVGSPVQSVSAHLRAAFHDQAADDAGLIFLRYANGVCGTVVSVGYRQGAPKHLTELTCTRGMLNIDYAGGVTVGRDEQWRAVPDSASGDWMRAALVEEWRAFTAAVRTGAAPPVTGAYGRHIMAAVFAAEESARLGVEVRVDDDYQFGQESRVET
;
A
#
# COMPACT_ATOMS: atom_id res chain seq x y z
N MET A 1 -31.96 15.74 -0.85
CA MET A 1 -30.90 15.58 -1.84
C MET A 1 -29.83 14.70 -1.22
N GLY A 2 -29.42 13.62 -1.87
CA GLY A 2 -28.26 12.83 -1.40
C GLY A 2 -26.98 13.68 -1.43
N PRO A 3 -25.92 13.29 -0.71
CA PRO A 3 -24.66 14.01 -0.74
C PRO A 3 -24.16 14.10 -2.20
N SER A 4 -23.58 15.24 -2.56
CA SER A 4 -23.00 15.44 -3.90
C SER A 4 -21.90 14.39 -4.14
N LYS A 5 -21.80 13.92 -5.38
CA LYS A 5 -20.71 13.01 -5.77
C LYS A 5 -19.36 13.72 -5.63
N LEU A 6 -18.38 13.05 -5.02
CA LEU A 6 -17.03 13.56 -4.93
C LEU A 6 -16.32 13.42 -6.27
N GLY A 7 -15.75 14.50 -6.78
CA GLY A 7 -14.98 14.51 -8.03
C GLY A 7 -13.53 14.08 -7.78
N ILE A 8 -13.11 13.01 -8.47
CA ILE A 8 -11.79 12.43 -8.30
C ILE A 8 -10.89 12.77 -9.50
N GLY A 9 -9.70 13.28 -9.20
CA GLY A 9 -8.60 13.42 -10.15
C GLY A 9 -7.63 12.23 -10.05
N ILE A 10 -7.16 11.70 -11.18
CA ILE A 10 -6.10 10.68 -11.22
C ILE A 10 -4.81 11.32 -11.72
N ILE A 11 -3.83 11.48 -10.84
CA ILE A 11 -2.47 11.92 -11.17
C ILE A 11 -1.64 10.66 -11.42
N GLY A 12 -1.33 10.38 -12.70
CA GLY A 12 -0.71 9.13 -13.12
C GLY A 12 -1.71 8.15 -13.74
N ALA A 13 -2.36 8.55 -14.85
CA ALA A 13 -3.32 7.74 -15.61
C ALA A 13 -2.62 6.61 -16.40
N GLY A 14 -1.88 5.75 -15.70
CA GLY A 14 -1.22 4.55 -16.19
C GLY A 14 -2.03 3.27 -15.87
N SER A 15 -1.34 2.12 -15.83
CA SER A 15 -1.98 0.83 -15.56
C SER A 15 -2.64 0.75 -14.18
N PHE A 16 -2.02 1.34 -13.14
CA PHE A 16 -2.61 1.33 -11.80
C PHE A 16 -3.68 2.42 -11.66
N GLY A 17 -3.49 3.59 -12.28
CA GLY A 17 -4.55 4.62 -12.40
C GLY A 17 -5.82 4.08 -13.07
N ALA A 18 -5.69 3.18 -14.06
CA ALA A 18 -6.83 2.50 -14.69
C ALA A 18 -7.62 1.62 -13.70
N ARG A 19 -6.93 0.90 -12.79
CA ARG A 19 -7.60 0.12 -11.73
C ARG A 19 -8.38 1.01 -10.75
N HIS A 20 -7.82 2.17 -10.39
CA HIS A 20 -8.55 3.18 -9.61
C HIS A 20 -9.77 3.70 -10.36
N ALA A 21 -9.66 4.01 -11.67
CA ALA A 21 -10.79 4.45 -12.48
C ALA A 21 -11.91 3.38 -12.54
N GLU A 22 -11.54 2.09 -12.65
CA GLU A 22 -12.49 0.97 -12.60
C GLU A 22 -13.21 0.86 -11.24
N ALA A 23 -12.48 1.08 -10.14
CA ALA A 23 -13.07 1.07 -8.80
C ALA A 23 -13.98 2.29 -8.55
N ILE A 24 -13.57 3.48 -8.99
CA ILE A 24 -14.38 4.71 -8.91
C ILE A 24 -15.69 4.54 -9.70
N GLY A 25 -15.61 3.94 -10.89
CA GLY A 25 -16.75 3.77 -11.79
C GLY A 25 -17.90 2.89 -11.26
N VAL A 26 -17.67 2.12 -10.18
CA VAL A 26 -18.72 1.30 -9.54
C VAL A 26 -19.27 1.89 -8.24
N LEU A 27 -18.77 3.06 -7.83
CA LEU A 27 -19.20 3.76 -6.62
C LEU A 27 -20.15 4.91 -7.01
N ASP A 28 -21.38 4.85 -6.49
CA ASP A 28 -22.42 5.81 -6.86
C ASP A 28 -22.17 7.23 -6.32
N ASP A 29 -21.33 7.35 -5.31
CA ASP A 29 -21.00 8.60 -4.63
C ASP A 29 -19.68 9.24 -5.09
N LEU A 30 -19.02 8.64 -6.08
CA LEU A 30 -17.82 9.16 -6.74
C LEU A 30 -18.03 9.37 -8.23
N HIS A 31 -17.20 10.19 -8.86
CA HIS A 31 -17.05 10.25 -10.31
C HIS A 31 -15.62 10.62 -10.69
N LEU A 32 -15.13 10.09 -11.78
CA LEU A 32 -13.86 10.50 -12.36
C LEU A 32 -14.04 11.87 -13.03
N ALA A 33 -13.54 12.93 -12.37
CA ALA A 33 -13.61 14.30 -12.87
C ALA A 33 -12.49 14.60 -13.86
N ALA A 34 -11.28 14.14 -13.56
CA ALA A 34 -10.09 14.44 -14.35
C ALA A 34 -9.05 13.31 -14.29
N ALA A 35 -8.20 13.26 -15.32
CA ALA A 35 -7.05 12.37 -15.36
C ALA A 35 -5.82 13.10 -15.92
N MET A 36 -4.63 12.82 -15.37
CA MET A 36 -3.38 13.43 -15.81
C MET A 36 -2.38 12.36 -16.24
N ARG A 37 -1.79 12.58 -17.42
CA ARG A 37 -0.68 11.79 -17.94
C ARG A 37 0.11 12.64 -18.94
N THR A 38 1.45 12.55 -18.89
CA THR A 38 2.36 13.34 -19.75
C THR A 38 2.32 12.96 -21.23
N ASP A 39 1.88 11.74 -21.56
CA ASP A 39 1.68 11.27 -22.95
C ASP A 39 0.25 11.60 -23.41
N PRO A 40 0.04 12.57 -24.33
CA PRO A 40 -1.31 13.00 -24.74
C PRO A 40 -2.12 11.92 -25.45
N ALA A 41 -1.46 11.05 -26.22
CA ALA A 41 -2.17 9.99 -26.96
C ALA A 41 -2.71 8.93 -25.97
N ALA A 42 -1.87 8.45 -25.08
CA ALA A 42 -2.30 7.51 -24.05
C ALA A 42 -3.26 8.14 -23.01
N LEU A 43 -3.22 9.44 -22.79
CA LEU A 43 -4.21 10.17 -21.99
C LEU A 43 -5.57 10.19 -22.69
N ALA A 44 -5.59 10.47 -23.99
CA ALA A 44 -6.84 10.47 -24.78
C ALA A 44 -7.51 9.09 -24.77
N GLU A 45 -6.74 8.00 -24.92
CA GLU A 45 -7.24 6.63 -24.82
C GLU A 45 -7.83 6.34 -23.42
N PHE A 46 -7.13 6.79 -22.35
CA PHE A 46 -7.60 6.65 -20.97
C PHE A 46 -8.94 7.36 -20.76
N CYS A 47 -9.04 8.63 -21.17
CA CYS A 47 -10.27 9.43 -21.03
C CYS A 47 -11.42 8.89 -21.90
N ALA A 48 -11.13 8.38 -23.08
CA ALA A 48 -12.16 7.73 -23.93
C ALA A 48 -12.74 6.47 -23.26
N ARG A 49 -11.92 5.74 -22.50
CA ARG A 49 -12.35 4.51 -21.82
C ARG A 49 -13.06 4.75 -20.49
N TYR A 50 -12.54 5.67 -19.66
CA TYR A 50 -12.98 5.83 -18.27
C TYR A 50 -13.72 7.15 -18.01
N GLY A 51 -13.73 8.07 -18.97
CA GLY A 51 -14.25 9.42 -18.78
C GLY A 51 -13.24 10.38 -18.14
N GLY A 52 -13.76 11.51 -17.66
CA GLY A 52 -12.97 12.58 -17.05
C GLY A 52 -12.29 13.51 -18.07
N ARG A 53 -11.89 14.70 -17.62
CA ARG A 53 -11.11 15.65 -18.42
C ARG A 53 -9.64 15.26 -18.41
N GLY A 54 -9.00 15.30 -19.58
CA GLY A 54 -7.57 14.98 -19.70
C GLY A 54 -6.69 16.21 -19.54
N TYR A 55 -5.64 16.09 -18.74
CA TYR A 55 -4.60 17.11 -18.52
C TYR A 55 -3.22 16.52 -18.68
N THR A 56 -2.27 17.27 -19.23
CA THR A 56 -0.87 16.83 -19.35
C THR A 56 -0.01 17.35 -18.19
N GLU A 57 -0.48 18.34 -17.45
CA GLU A 57 0.19 18.97 -16.34
C GLU A 57 -0.59 18.81 -15.03
N VAL A 58 0.10 18.51 -13.92
CA VAL A 58 -0.50 18.33 -12.59
C VAL A 58 -1.25 19.58 -12.14
N GLY A 59 -0.65 20.77 -12.35
CA GLY A 59 -1.24 22.04 -11.93
C GLY A 59 -2.57 22.34 -12.61
N GLU A 60 -2.75 21.96 -13.88
CA GLU A 60 -4.01 22.13 -14.60
C GLU A 60 -5.11 21.23 -14.05
N LEU A 61 -4.80 19.96 -13.73
CA LEU A 61 -5.73 19.05 -13.08
C LEU A 61 -6.15 19.58 -11.70
N LEU A 62 -5.20 20.07 -10.91
CA LEU A 62 -5.48 20.59 -9.57
C LEU A 62 -6.29 21.88 -9.59
N ALA A 63 -6.19 22.69 -10.64
CA ALA A 63 -7.00 23.90 -10.84
C ALA A 63 -8.44 23.61 -11.29
N ASP A 64 -8.76 22.37 -11.68
CA ASP A 64 -10.11 21.98 -12.09
C ASP A 64 -11.07 22.04 -10.89
N PRO A 65 -12.13 22.88 -10.95
CA PRO A 65 -13.11 23.01 -9.87
C PRO A 65 -13.99 21.76 -9.66
N GLY A 66 -13.99 20.84 -10.60
CA GLY A 66 -14.69 19.56 -10.47
C GLY A 66 -13.89 18.47 -9.76
N VAL A 67 -12.64 18.76 -9.34
CA VAL A 67 -11.79 17.84 -8.59
C VAL A 67 -11.82 18.22 -7.12
N ASP A 68 -12.30 17.32 -6.27
CA ASP A 68 -12.32 17.46 -4.80
C ASP A 68 -11.16 16.72 -4.14
N ALA A 69 -10.81 15.56 -4.70
CA ALA A 69 -9.75 14.71 -4.20
C ALA A 69 -8.94 14.10 -5.35
N VAL A 70 -7.71 13.69 -5.06
CA VAL A 70 -6.85 13.05 -6.06
C VAL A 70 -6.32 11.69 -5.57
N VAL A 71 -6.15 10.76 -6.49
CA VAL A 71 -5.24 9.65 -6.30
C VAL A 71 -3.92 9.92 -7.04
N ILE A 72 -2.80 9.72 -6.34
CA ILE A 72 -1.46 9.88 -6.90
C ILE A 72 -0.89 8.48 -7.13
N ALA A 73 -0.77 8.10 -8.41
CA ALA A 73 -0.31 6.78 -8.87
C ALA A 73 0.83 6.93 -9.91
N THR A 74 1.71 7.90 -9.67
CA THR A 74 2.90 8.20 -10.47
C THR A 74 4.09 7.29 -10.09
N PRO A 75 5.23 7.35 -10.79
CA PRO A 75 6.48 6.80 -10.28
C PRO A 75 6.87 7.41 -8.91
N HIS A 76 7.47 6.58 -8.04
CA HIS A 76 7.66 6.87 -6.62
C HIS A 76 8.39 8.19 -6.31
N HIS A 77 9.41 8.53 -7.12
CA HIS A 77 10.18 9.78 -6.96
C HIS A 77 9.37 11.06 -7.25
N LEU A 78 8.17 10.94 -7.82
CA LEU A 78 7.28 12.07 -8.10
C LEU A 78 6.20 12.27 -7.03
N HIS A 79 6.08 11.36 -6.06
CA HIS A 79 5.01 11.38 -5.07
C HIS A 79 5.03 12.65 -4.21
N THR A 80 6.19 13.00 -3.67
CA THR A 80 6.35 14.15 -2.76
C THR A 80 5.88 15.45 -3.41
N ALA A 81 6.38 15.75 -4.60
CA ALA A 81 6.01 16.97 -5.32
C ALA A 81 4.51 17.00 -5.69
N ALA A 82 3.94 15.85 -6.07
CA ALA A 82 2.52 15.75 -6.39
C ALA A 82 1.64 15.95 -5.15
N VAL A 83 2.04 15.43 -3.98
CA VAL A 83 1.35 15.63 -2.71
C VAL A 83 1.41 17.09 -2.28
N GLU A 84 2.60 17.73 -2.33
CA GLU A 84 2.77 19.15 -1.99
C GLU A 84 1.86 20.05 -2.84
N ALA A 85 1.81 19.80 -4.15
CA ALA A 85 0.94 20.55 -5.06
C ALA A 85 -0.55 20.31 -4.77
N ALA A 86 -0.96 19.06 -4.55
CA ALA A 86 -2.36 18.71 -4.25
C ALA A 86 -2.82 19.30 -2.91
N ALA A 87 -2.00 19.20 -1.87
CA ALA A 87 -2.28 19.78 -0.55
C ALA A 87 -2.39 21.32 -0.60
N ALA A 88 -1.48 21.98 -1.32
CA ALA A 88 -1.53 23.44 -1.53
C ALA A 88 -2.79 23.88 -2.30
N ALA A 89 -3.32 23.01 -3.18
CA ALA A 89 -4.60 23.24 -3.88
C ALA A 89 -5.83 22.84 -3.05
N GLY A 90 -5.67 22.42 -1.80
CA GLY A 90 -6.75 21.99 -0.91
C GLY A 90 -7.43 20.68 -1.33
N LYS A 91 -6.77 19.82 -2.11
CA LYS A 91 -7.35 18.55 -2.56
C LYS A 91 -7.00 17.42 -1.57
N HIS A 92 -8.00 16.61 -1.18
CA HIS A 92 -7.77 15.41 -0.40
C HIS A 92 -6.97 14.37 -1.21
N ILE A 93 -6.16 13.53 -0.56
CA ILE A 93 -5.13 12.74 -1.24
C ILE A 93 -5.21 11.26 -0.83
N LEU A 94 -5.42 10.38 -1.81
CA LEU A 94 -5.08 8.97 -1.73
C LEU A 94 -3.72 8.78 -2.41
N LEU A 95 -2.68 8.47 -1.63
CA LEU A 95 -1.32 8.33 -2.14
C LEU A 95 -0.93 6.86 -2.29
N GLU A 96 -0.59 6.43 -3.49
CA GLU A 96 -0.07 5.07 -3.71
C GLU A 96 1.25 4.84 -2.98
N LYS A 97 1.44 3.57 -2.62
CA LYS A 97 2.69 3.12 -2.00
C LYS A 97 3.81 2.94 -3.08
N PRO A 98 5.07 3.00 -2.67
CA PRO A 98 5.60 3.48 -1.39
C PRO A 98 5.37 4.98 -1.21
N MET A 99 5.26 5.43 0.03
CA MET A 99 4.92 6.83 0.35
C MET A 99 5.86 7.84 -0.33
N ALA A 100 7.17 7.64 -0.18
CA ALA A 100 8.22 8.46 -0.77
C ALA A 100 9.56 7.69 -0.80
N PRO A 101 10.57 8.14 -1.58
CA PRO A 101 11.85 7.44 -1.70
C PRO A 101 12.82 7.61 -0.51
N SER A 102 12.50 8.46 0.47
CA SER A 102 13.30 8.68 1.67
C SER A 102 12.43 9.14 2.86
N ILE A 103 12.95 8.99 4.10
CA ILE A 103 12.25 9.46 5.32
C ILE A 103 12.06 10.99 5.32
N PRO A 104 13.05 11.83 4.98
CA PRO A 104 12.81 13.27 4.87
C PRO A 104 11.70 13.64 3.88
N GLU A 105 11.52 12.89 2.80
CA GLU A 105 10.42 13.10 1.87
C GLU A 105 9.09 12.60 2.41
N CYS A 106 9.06 11.51 3.18
CA CYS A 106 7.86 11.11 3.93
C CYS A 106 7.43 12.22 4.91
N ASP A 107 8.38 12.84 5.62
CA ASP A 107 8.11 13.95 6.54
C ASP A 107 7.55 15.19 5.80
N ARG A 108 8.05 15.50 4.60
CA ARG A 108 7.51 16.56 3.75
C ARG A 108 6.07 16.25 3.30
N VAL A 109 5.77 15.01 2.94
CA VAL A 109 4.42 14.56 2.58
C VAL A 109 3.45 14.77 3.74
N LEU A 110 3.83 14.38 4.96
CA LEU A 110 3.02 14.59 6.17
C LEU A 110 2.81 16.08 6.46
N ALA A 111 3.89 16.85 6.41
CA ALA A 111 3.83 18.30 6.66
C ALA A 111 2.95 19.02 5.64
N ALA A 112 3.04 18.68 4.36
CA ALA A 112 2.22 19.26 3.31
C ALA A 112 0.72 18.97 3.52
N ALA A 113 0.36 17.72 3.82
CA ALA A 113 -1.02 17.34 4.08
C ALA A 113 -1.59 18.07 5.32
N ALA A 114 -0.81 18.16 6.39
CA ALA A 114 -1.20 18.88 7.62
C ALA A 114 -1.38 20.39 7.36
N GLN A 115 -0.44 21.04 6.64
CA GLN A 115 -0.52 22.45 6.29
C GLN A 115 -1.71 22.77 5.38
N GLY A 116 -2.01 21.87 4.42
CA GLY A 116 -3.16 22.00 3.54
C GLY A 116 -4.51 21.70 4.22
N GLY A 117 -4.50 21.13 5.43
CA GLY A 117 -5.71 20.71 6.13
C GLY A 117 -6.49 19.63 5.38
N VAL A 118 -5.78 18.78 4.59
CA VAL A 118 -6.39 17.78 3.72
C VAL A 118 -6.24 16.37 4.30
N THR A 119 -7.22 15.52 4.01
CA THR A 119 -7.12 14.07 4.31
C THR A 119 -6.04 13.45 3.44
N LEU A 120 -5.07 12.79 4.07
CA LEU A 120 -4.06 11.94 3.42
C LEU A 120 -4.27 10.49 3.84
N MET A 121 -4.53 9.59 2.90
CA MET A 121 -4.56 8.15 3.11
C MET A 121 -3.52 7.46 2.22
N LEU A 122 -2.81 6.45 2.74
CA LEU A 122 -1.87 5.65 1.96
C LEU A 122 -2.58 4.47 1.28
N GLY A 123 -2.24 4.20 0.03
CA GLY A 123 -2.74 3.11 -0.80
C GLY A 123 -2.11 1.75 -0.44
N HIS A 124 -2.25 1.32 0.79
CA HIS A 124 -1.90 -0.04 1.21
C HIS A 124 -3.09 -0.99 0.96
N THR A 125 -3.43 -1.17 -0.29
CA THR A 125 -4.61 -1.89 -0.79
C THR A 125 -4.77 -3.30 -0.21
N SER A 126 -3.66 -3.95 0.19
CA SER A 126 -3.67 -5.28 0.83
C SER A 126 -4.57 -5.35 2.06
N GLN A 127 -4.65 -4.28 2.86
CA GLN A 127 -5.47 -4.23 4.08
C GLN A 127 -6.99 -4.26 3.79
N PHE A 128 -7.37 -3.92 2.57
CA PHE A 128 -8.76 -3.91 2.11
C PHE A 128 -9.15 -5.19 1.36
N ALA A 129 -8.21 -6.09 1.09
CA ALA A 129 -8.50 -7.35 0.41
C ALA A 129 -9.41 -8.25 1.28
N PRO A 130 -10.47 -8.85 0.70
CA PRO A 130 -11.48 -9.58 1.47
C PRO A 130 -10.90 -10.65 2.42
N ALA A 131 -9.95 -11.46 1.94
CA ALA A 131 -9.30 -12.49 2.74
C ALA A 131 -8.53 -11.89 3.94
N TYR A 132 -7.83 -10.77 3.73
CA TYR A 132 -7.06 -10.11 4.79
C TYR A 132 -7.96 -9.43 5.82
N ARG A 133 -9.06 -8.80 5.39
CA ARG A 133 -10.07 -8.23 6.30
C ARG A 133 -10.73 -9.29 7.14
N LEU A 134 -11.09 -10.44 6.54
CA LEU A 134 -11.65 -11.56 7.27
C LEU A 134 -10.67 -12.10 8.32
N ALA A 135 -9.40 -12.36 7.92
CA ALA A 135 -8.37 -12.82 8.84
C ALA A 135 -8.16 -11.84 10.00
N LYS A 136 -8.12 -10.52 9.70
CA LYS A 136 -8.00 -9.48 10.74
C LYS A 136 -9.18 -9.50 11.70
N ALA A 137 -10.42 -9.64 11.21
CA ALA A 137 -11.60 -9.73 12.05
C ALA A 137 -11.55 -10.97 12.97
N MET A 138 -11.08 -12.13 12.49
CA MET A 138 -10.91 -13.34 13.31
C MET A 138 -9.84 -13.15 14.40
N LEU A 139 -8.73 -12.46 14.07
CA LEU A 139 -7.68 -12.13 15.03
C LEU A 139 -8.19 -11.15 16.09
N ASP A 140 -8.89 -10.10 15.70
CA ASP A 140 -9.44 -9.08 16.61
C ASP A 140 -10.54 -9.65 17.51
N ALA A 141 -11.31 -10.62 17.03
CA ALA A 141 -12.27 -11.38 17.84
C ALA A 141 -11.59 -12.35 18.84
N GLY A 142 -10.26 -12.50 18.77
CA GLY A 142 -9.49 -13.39 19.64
C GLY A 142 -9.73 -14.87 19.37
N GLU A 143 -10.30 -15.25 18.23
CA GLU A 143 -10.66 -16.64 17.93
C GLU A 143 -9.45 -17.58 17.95
N LEU A 144 -8.27 -17.08 17.57
CA LEU A 144 -7.03 -17.84 17.45
C LEU A 144 -6.03 -17.58 18.61
N GLY A 145 -6.42 -16.74 19.58
CA GLY A 145 -5.52 -16.29 20.64
C GLY A 145 -4.52 -15.25 20.15
N GLU A 146 -3.37 -15.19 20.80
CA GLU A 146 -2.32 -14.22 20.49
C GLU A 146 -1.44 -14.71 19.33
N ILE A 147 -0.98 -13.79 18.46
CA ILE A 147 -0.02 -14.10 17.40
C ILE A 147 1.35 -14.34 18.05
N VAL A 148 1.98 -15.44 17.72
CA VAL A 148 3.33 -15.83 18.18
C VAL A 148 4.37 -15.44 17.14
N LEU A 149 4.12 -15.78 15.87
CA LEU A 149 4.99 -15.45 14.74
C LEU A 149 4.18 -15.38 13.44
N GLY A 150 4.78 -14.73 12.43
CA GLY A 150 4.19 -14.64 11.11
C GLY A 150 5.22 -14.68 9.97
N ILE A 151 4.80 -15.20 8.83
CA ILE A 151 5.59 -15.24 7.60
C ILE A 151 4.76 -14.65 6.48
N ALA A 152 5.30 -13.67 5.75
CA ALA A 152 4.67 -13.13 4.55
C ALA A 152 5.58 -13.34 3.34
N THR A 153 5.07 -14.03 2.33
CA THR A 153 5.80 -14.36 1.10
C THR A 153 5.16 -13.66 -0.09
N MET A 154 6.01 -13.04 -0.92
CA MET A 154 5.68 -12.64 -2.28
C MET A 154 6.78 -13.11 -3.22
N ALA A 155 6.46 -14.13 -4.02
CA ALA A 155 7.28 -14.57 -5.13
C ALA A 155 6.50 -14.32 -6.42
N LYS A 156 7.07 -13.56 -7.36
CA LYS A 156 6.42 -13.20 -8.61
C LYS A 156 7.41 -13.10 -9.76
N TYR A 157 6.89 -13.19 -10.99
CA TYR A 157 7.67 -12.87 -12.17
C TYR A 157 8.05 -11.38 -12.17
N TRP A 158 9.37 -11.07 -12.25
CA TRP A 158 9.82 -9.69 -12.09
C TRP A 158 9.76 -8.88 -13.38
N PHE A 159 10.08 -9.49 -14.52
CA PHE A 159 10.04 -8.85 -15.83
C PHE A 159 8.64 -8.87 -16.46
N GLU A 160 7.65 -8.36 -15.74
CA GLU A 160 6.33 -8.12 -16.31
C GLU A 160 6.38 -7.08 -17.45
N PRO A 161 5.46 -7.13 -18.44
CA PRO A 161 5.47 -6.20 -19.59
C PRO A 161 5.39 -4.71 -19.20
N ASN A 162 4.90 -4.41 -17.99
CA ASN A 162 4.80 -3.05 -17.48
C ASN A 162 6.06 -2.55 -16.75
N ARG A 163 7.13 -3.36 -16.65
CA ARG A 163 8.38 -2.93 -16.03
C ARG A 163 9.06 -1.85 -16.85
N ARG A 164 9.39 -0.76 -16.20
CA ARG A 164 10.12 0.39 -16.76
C ARG A 164 11.53 0.43 -16.16
N ALA A 165 12.44 1.16 -16.80
CA ALA A 165 13.83 1.27 -16.35
C ALA A 165 13.95 1.69 -14.88
N TRP A 166 13.10 2.60 -14.40
CA TRP A 166 13.11 3.06 -13.01
C TRP A 166 12.82 1.95 -11.97
N HIS A 167 12.13 0.86 -12.34
CA HIS A 167 11.92 -0.27 -11.43
C HIS A 167 13.21 -1.08 -11.18
N LEU A 168 14.20 -0.95 -12.05
CA LEU A 168 15.45 -1.71 -11.99
C LEU A 168 16.59 -0.96 -11.30
N ASP A 169 16.34 0.30 -10.95
CA ASP A 169 17.32 1.18 -10.30
C ASP A 169 16.77 1.68 -8.95
N ARG A 170 17.50 1.35 -7.87
CA ARG A 170 17.12 1.76 -6.51
C ARG A 170 17.12 3.28 -6.33
N ALA A 171 17.99 4.01 -7.03
CA ALA A 171 18.06 5.47 -6.94
C ALA A 171 16.78 6.16 -7.43
N THR A 172 16.04 5.52 -8.33
CA THR A 172 14.75 6.03 -8.83
C THR A 172 13.54 5.41 -8.14
N GLY A 173 13.75 4.67 -7.04
CA GLY A 173 12.70 4.03 -6.25
C GLY A 173 12.35 2.62 -6.72
N GLY A 174 13.28 1.94 -7.45
CA GLY A 174 13.12 0.56 -7.90
C GLY A 174 13.53 -0.49 -6.86
N GLY A 175 13.53 -1.74 -7.29
CA GLY A 175 13.81 -2.93 -6.50
C GLY A 175 12.55 -3.70 -6.12
N MET A 176 12.73 -5.02 -6.00
CA MET A 176 11.63 -5.92 -5.61
C MET A 176 11.18 -5.64 -4.18
N TRP A 177 12.11 -5.32 -3.27
CA TRP A 177 11.81 -5.03 -1.88
C TRP A 177 10.90 -3.80 -1.76
N LEU A 178 11.31 -2.67 -2.30
CA LEU A 178 10.55 -1.42 -2.21
C LEU A 178 9.24 -1.46 -3.02
N THR A 179 9.24 -2.12 -4.19
CA THR A 179 8.06 -2.14 -5.08
C THR A 179 7.01 -3.16 -4.67
N ALA A 180 7.43 -4.34 -4.22
CA ALA A 180 6.55 -5.47 -3.95
C ALA A 180 6.70 -6.05 -2.53
N GLY A 181 7.92 -6.15 -1.99
CA GLY A 181 8.16 -6.62 -0.63
C GLY A 181 7.48 -5.77 0.44
N ILE A 182 7.33 -4.47 0.20
CA ILE A 182 6.58 -3.54 1.05
C ILE A 182 5.15 -4.02 1.32
N HIS A 183 4.48 -4.69 0.38
CA HIS A 183 3.15 -5.26 0.61
C HIS A 183 3.17 -6.40 1.64
N CYS A 184 4.24 -7.19 1.69
CA CYS A 184 4.40 -8.23 2.70
C CYS A 184 4.65 -7.64 4.08
N LEU A 185 5.52 -6.62 4.14
CA LEU A 185 5.80 -5.90 5.37
C LEU A 185 4.53 -5.24 5.92
N ASP A 186 3.82 -4.49 5.07
CA ASP A 186 2.57 -3.81 5.42
C ASP A 186 1.54 -4.77 6.00
N ARG A 187 1.13 -5.79 5.23
CA ARG A 187 0.06 -6.70 5.65
C ARG A 187 0.41 -7.49 6.90
N LEU A 188 1.69 -7.90 7.07
CA LEU A 188 2.12 -8.59 8.28
C LEU A 188 2.10 -7.65 9.49
N THR A 189 2.61 -6.42 9.34
CA THR A 189 2.61 -5.41 10.40
C THR A 189 1.18 -5.03 10.83
N TRP A 190 0.30 -4.84 9.87
CA TRP A 190 -1.12 -4.54 10.12
C TRP A 190 -1.84 -5.69 10.85
N LEU A 191 -1.60 -6.95 10.44
CA LEU A 191 -2.19 -8.12 11.11
C LEU A 191 -1.66 -8.28 12.54
N VAL A 192 -0.36 -8.09 12.74
CA VAL A 192 0.29 -8.15 14.08
C VAL A 192 -0.20 -7.02 14.98
N GLY A 193 -0.57 -5.85 14.43
CA GLY A 193 -1.09 -4.70 15.18
C GLY A 193 -0.08 -4.10 16.15
N SER A 194 1.21 -4.15 15.82
CA SER A 194 2.29 -3.61 16.63
C SER A 194 3.38 -3.01 15.73
N PRO A 195 4.06 -1.92 16.12
CA PRO A 195 5.13 -1.35 15.32
C PRO A 195 6.33 -2.29 15.23
N VAL A 196 6.99 -2.26 14.07
CA VAL A 196 8.29 -2.92 13.87
C VAL A 196 9.33 -2.18 14.69
N GLN A 197 10.06 -2.89 15.57
CA GLN A 197 11.07 -2.31 16.44
C GLN A 197 12.49 -2.42 15.84
N SER A 198 12.80 -3.55 15.19
CA SER A 198 14.08 -3.78 14.54
C SER A 198 13.98 -4.79 13.41
N VAL A 199 14.96 -4.76 12.51
CA VAL A 199 15.00 -5.54 11.30
C VAL A 199 16.39 -6.14 11.09
N SER A 200 16.45 -7.43 10.69
CA SER A 200 17.63 -8.05 10.11
C SER A 200 17.30 -8.50 8.69
N ALA A 201 18.11 -8.12 7.70
CA ALA A 201 17.77 -8.36 6.31
C ALA A 201 18.95 -8.82 5.46
N HIS A 202 18.63 -9.59 4.42
CA HIS A 202 19.52 -9.89 3.32
C HIS A 202 18.79 -9.57 2.01
N LEU A 203 19.29 -8.56 1.28
CA LEU A 203 18.78 -8.11 -0.01
C LEU A 203 19.87 -8.24 -1.07
N ARG A 204 19.53 -8.73 -2.26
CA ARG A 204 20.48 -8.85 -3.37
C ARG A 204 19.78 -8.92 -4.72
N ALA A 205 20.50 -8.58 -5.80
CA ALA A 205 20.17 -8.99 -7.14
C ALA A 205 20.67 -10.44 -7.34
N ALA A 206 19.77 -11.39 -7.58
CA ALA A 206 20.06 -12.82 -7.68
C ALA A 206 19.66 -13.41 -9.02
N PHE A 207 18.61 -12.88 -9.64
CA PHE A 207 18.01 -13.44 -10.84
C PHE A 207 18.28 -12.61 -12.08
N HIS A 208 18.55 -11.31 -11.91
CA HIS A 208 18.64 -10.33 -12.99
C HIS A 208 19.89 -9.47 -12.87
N ASP A 209 20.40 -9.03 -14.03
CA ASP A 209 21.47 -8.04 -14.09
C ASP A 209 20.85 -6.63 -13.94
N GLN A 210 20.79 -6.16 -12.70
CA GLN A 210 20.19 -4.88 -12.32
C GLN A 210 20.83 -4.31 -11.06
N ALA A 211 20.75 -3.01 -10.87
CA ALA A 211 21.32 -2.32 -9.71
C ALA A 211 20.47 -2.53 -8.43
N ALA A 212 19.15 -2.66 -8.58
CA ALA A 212 18.24 -2.89 -7.45
C ALA A 212 18.13 -4.37 -7.10
N ASP A 213 17.63 -4.66 -5.90
CA ASP A 213 17.36 -6.02 -5.44
C ASP A 213 16.23 -6.71 -6.25
N ASP A 214 16.30 -8.05 -6.33
CA ASP A 214 15.21 -8.90 -6.81
C ASP A 214 14.94 -10.10 -5.88
N ALA A 215 15.73 -10.24 -4.80
CA ALA A 215 15.55 -11.26 -3.78
C ALA A 215 15.86 -10.70 -2.40
N GLY A 216 14.97 -10.98 -1.43
CA GLY A 216 15.10 -10.54 -0.07
C GLY A 216 14.54 -11.52 0.95
N LEU A 217 15.24 -11.67 2.06
CA LEU A 217 14.79 -12.33 3.29
C LEU A 217 14.97 -11.35 4.44
N ILE A 218 13.87 -11.03 5.11
CA ILE A 218 13.84 -10.00 6.14
C ILE A 218 13.24 -10.59 7.41
N PHE A 219 13.94 -10.50 8.53
CA PHE A 219 13.42 -10.83 9.85
C PHE A 219 13.00 -9.55 10.58
N LEU A 220 11.83 -9.57 11.21
CA LEU A 220 11.21 -8.45 11.90
C LEU A 220 11.02 -8.77 13.38
N ARG A 221 11.32 -7.82 14.25
CA ARG A 221 10.90 -7.84 15.66
C ARG A 221 9.89 -6.73 15.89
N TYR A 222 8.75 -7.10 16.42
CA TYR A 222 7.68 -6.17 16.77
C TYR A 222 7.78 -5.75 18.24
N ALA A 223 7.28 -4.57 18.58
CA ALA A 223 7.35 -4.01 19.93
C ALA A 223 6.57 -4.86 20.97
N ASN A 224 5.56 -5.62 20.55
CA ASN A 224 4.81 -6.55 21.40
C ASN A 224 5.50 -7.92 21.57
N GLY A 225 6.72 -8.11 21.05
CA GLY A 225 7.50 -9.34 21.18
C GLY A 225 7.23 -10.38 20.07
N VAL A 226 6.26 -10.17 19.20
CA VAL A 226 6.04 -11.01 18.02
C VAL A 226 7.24 -10.92 17.09
N CYS A 227 7.58 -12.03 16.43
CA CYS A 227 8.58 -12.05 15.36
C CYS A 227 7.91 -12.33 14.00
N GLY A 228 8.47 -11.72 12.96
CA GLY A 228 7.99 -11.92 11.60
C GLY A 228 9.10 -12.18 10.60
N THR A 229 8.77 -12.80 9.48
CA THR A 229 9.67 -12.98 8.34
C THR A 229 8.98 -12.56 7.06
N VAL A 230 9.67 -11.77 6.24
CA VAL A 230 9.22 -11.43 4.89
C VAL A 230 10.15 -12.10 3.87
N VAL A 231 9.56 -12.77 2.88
CA VAL A 231 10.25 -13.33 1.72
C VAL A 231 9.77 -12.59 0.48
N SER A 232 10.68 -11.89 -0.19
CA SER A 232 10.41 -11.09 -1.40
C SER A 232 11.27 -11.58 -2.54
N VAL A 233 10.67 -12.17 -3.59
CA VAL A 233 11.39 -12.81 -4.69
C VAL A 233 10.80 -12.43 -6.04
N GLY A 234 11.63 -11.80 -6.87
CA GLY A 234 11.34 -11.46 -8.25
C GLY A 234 12.00 -12.45 -9.20
N TYR A 235 11.43 -13.65 -9.38
CA TYR A 235 12.06 -14.72 -10.14
C TYR A 235 12.03 -14.50 -11.68
N ARG A 236 12.92 -15.19 -12.40
CA ARG A 236 12.89 -15.35 -13.88
C ARG A 236 12.04 -16.54 -14.31
N GLN A 237 12.21 -17.66 -13.63
CA GLN A 237 11.53 -18.92 -13.87
C GLN A 237 11.07 -19.46 -12.52
N GLY A 238 9.77 -19.71 -12.37
CA GLY A 238 9.19 -20.15 -11.12
C GLY A 238 7.67 -20.06 -11.15
N ALA A 239 7.06 -20.22 -9.99
CA ALA A 239 5.63 -20.10 -9.80
C ALA A 239 5.31 -18.96 -8.79
N PRO A 240 4.21 -18.23 -8.97
CA PRO A 240 3.83 -17.18 -8.02
C PRO A 240 3.43 -17.76 -6.66
N LYS A 241 3.81 -17.08 -5.59
CA LYS A 241 3.34 -17.36 -4.23
C LYS A 241 3.04 -16.03 -3.53
N HIS A 242 1.79 -15.85 -3.11
CA HIS A 242 1.34 -14.69 -2.35
C HIS A 242 0.63 -15.18 -1.10
N LEU A 243 1.41 -15.50 -0.06
CA LEU A 243 0.89 -16.15 1.15
C LEU A 243 1.32 -15.39 2.40
N THR A 244 0.41 -15.26 3.37
CA THR A 244 0.74 -14.88 4.74
C THR A 244 0.31 -16.00 5.68
N GLU A 245 1.24 -16.45 6.51
CA GLU A 245 1.10 -17.55 7.46
C GLU A 245 1.26 -16.98 8.86
N LEU A 246 0.28 -17.20 9.73
CA LEU A 246 0.34 -16.79 11.14
C LEU A 246 0.23 -18.01 12.04
N THR A 247 1.14 -18.11 13.01
CA THR A 247 1.04 -19.05 14.12
C THR A 247 0.55 -18.31 15.34
N CYS A 248 -0.58 -18.75 15.88
CA CYS A 248 -1.21 -18.17 17.08
C CYS A 248 -1.28 -19.21 18.19
N THR A 249 -1.55 -18.76 19.43
CA THR A 249 -1.58 -19.65 20.61
C THR A 249 -2.70 -20.68 20.60
N ARG A 250 -3.75 -20.50 19.77
CA ARG A 250 -4.92 -21.39 19.67
C ARG A 250 -5.27 -21.80 18.23
N GLY A 251 -4.32 -21.72 17.30
CA GLY A 251 -4.50 -22.12 15.90
C GLY A 251 -3.53 -21.41 14.98
N MET A 252 -3.69 -21.65 13.69
CA MET A 252 -2.88 -21.07 12.63
C MET A 252 -3.75 -20.51 11.51
N LEU A 253 -3.26 -19.52 10.78
CA LEU A 253 -3.90 -18.96 9.60
C LEU A 253 -2.97 -19.04 8.40
N ASN A 254 -3.51 -19.44 7.24
CA ASN A 254 -2.94 -19.13 5.95
C ASN A 254 -3.89 -18.18 5.22
N ILE A 255 -3.35 -17.11 4.66
CA ILE A 255 -4.09 -16.06 3.97
C ILE A 255 -3.52 -15.88 2.58
N ASP A 256 -4.31 -16.18 1.56
CA ASP A 256 -3.99 -15.96 0.15
C ASP A 256 -4.98 -14.97 -0.46
N TYR A 257 -4.55 -14.09 -1.36
CA TYR A 257 -5.43 -13.07 -1.93
C TYR A 257 -6.62 -13.67 -2.70
N ALA A 258 -6.36 -14.67 -3.52
CA ALA A 258 -7.37 -15.30 -4.36
C ALA A 258 -7.93 -16.57 -3.72
N GLY A 259 -7.07 -17.33 -3.02
CA GLY A 259 -7.41 -18.60 -2.39
C GLY A 259 -8.17 -18.45 -1.07
N GLY A 260 -8.20 -17.24 -0.48
CA GLY A 260 -8.93 -16.97 0.75
C GLY A 260 -8.15 -17.33 2.02
N VAL A 261 -8.87 -17.72 3.05
CA VAL A 261 -8.35 -18.02 4.39
C VAL A 261 -8.52 -19.51 4.71
N THR A 262 -7.47 -20.12 5.26
CA THR A 262 -7.55 -21.43 5.89
C THR A 262 -7.12 -21.36 7.34
N VAL A 263 -7.79 -22.13 8.20
CA VAL A 263 -7.52 -22.23 9.63
C VAL A 263 -6.95 -23.61 9.95
N GLY A 264 -5.83 -23.64 10.63
CA GLY A 264 -5.19 -24.86 11.18
C GLY A 264 -5.56 -25.05 12.65
N ARG A 265 -6.26 -26.12 12.99
CA ARG A 265 -6.57 -26.58 14.34
C ARG A 265 -6.68 -28.11 14.37
N ASP A 266 -6.41 -28.70 15.51
CA ASP A 266 -6.56 -30.16 15.70
C ASP A 266 -5.89 -30.97 14.60
N GLU A 267 -4.65 -30.61 14.23
CA GLU A 267 -3.82 -31.21 13.17
C GLU A 267 -4.46 -31.18 11.77
N GLN A 268 -5.46 -30.32 11.53
CA GLN A 268 -6.15 -30.20 10.26
C GLN A 268 -6.26 -28.76 9.79
N TRP A 269 -6.09 -28.56 8.48
CA TRP A 269 -6.38 -27.31 7.79
C TRP A 269 -7.80 -27.33 7.23
N ARG A 270 -8.58 -26.27 7.47
CA ARG A 270 -9.93 -26.11 6.95
C ARG A 270 -10.06 -24.75 6.29
N ALA A 271 -10.62 -24.71 5.09
CA ALA A 271 -10.94 -23.46 4.42
C ALA A 271 -12.09 -22.75 5.15
N VAL A 272 -11.97 -21.43 5.29
CA VAL A 272 -13.07 -20.59 5.76
C VAL A 272 -14.01 -20.36 4.58
N PRO A 273 -15.31 -20.72 4.68
CA PRO A 273 -16.26 -20.54 3.60
C PRO A 273 -16.29 -19.09 3.10
N ASP A 274 -16.51 -18.92 1.79
CA ASP A 274 -16.66 -17.63 1.10
C ASP A 274 -15.51 -16.63 1.28
N SER A 275 -14.35 -17.11 1.73
CA SER A 275 -13.15 -16.26 1.93
C SER A 275 -12.34 -16.03 0.64
N ALA A 276 -12.51 -16.88 -0.37
CA ALA A 276 -11.83 -16.75 -1.66
C ALA A 276 -12.51 -15.69 -2.55
N SER A 277 -11.70 -14.94 -3.31
CA SER A 277 -12.19 -13.92 -4.24
C SER A 277 -11.38 -13.92 -5.52
N GLY A 278 -12.05 -14.18 -6.67
CA GLY A 278 -11.40 -14.20 -7.98
C GLY A 278 -10.88 -12.82 -8.41
N ASP A 279 -11.60 -11.74 -8.09
CA ASP A 279 -11.22 -10.35 -8.37
C ASP A 279 -10.97 -9.57 -7.08
N TRP A 280 -10.10 -10.12 -6.25
CA TRP A 280 -9.74 -9.55 -4.94
C TRP A 280 -9.21 -8.11 -5.05
N MET A 281 -8.45 -7.79 -6.10
CA MET A 281 -7.85 -6.47 -6.28
C MET A 281 -8.92 -5.39 -6.49
N ARG A 282 -9.90 -5.66 -7.35
CA ARG A 282 -11.02 -4.73 -7.56
C ARG A 282 -11.85 -4.56 -6.29
N ALA A 283 -12.15 -5.67 -5.61
CA ALA A 283 -12.87 -5.62 -4.34
C ALA A 283 -12.11 -4.79 -3.29
N ALA A 284 -10.79 -4.98 -3.18
CA ALA A 284 -9.94 -4.23 -2.28
C ALA A 284 -9.92 -2.72 -2.60
N LEU A 285 -9.75 -2.35 -3.87
CA LEU A 285 -9.73 -0.94 -4.29
C LEU A 285 -11.09 -0.26 -4.06
N VAL A 286 -12.20 -0.95 -4.26
CA VAL A 286 -13.54 -0.43 -3.95
C VAL A 286 -13.68 -0.12 -2.46
N GLU A 287 -13.23 -1.02 -1.59
CA GLU A 287 -13.26 -0.81 -0.14
C GLU A 287 -12.28 0.29 0.31
N GLU A 288 -11.11 0.38 -0.31
CA GLU A 288 -10.14 1.44 -0.07
C GLU A 288 -10.73 2.83 -0.40
N TRP A 289 -11.41 2.96 -1.55
CA TRP A 289 -12.11 4.17 -1.93
C TRP A 289 -13.27 4.52 -0.98
N ARG A 290 -14.04 3.51 -0.52
CA ARG A 290 -15.10 3.73 0.49
C ARG A 290 -14.52 4.27 1.80
N ALA A 291 -13.43 3.68 2.26
CA ALA A 291 -12.76 4.11 3.48
C ALA A 291 -12.18 5.55 3.36
N PHE A 292 -11.52 5.85 2.23
CA PHE A 292 -11.01 7.18 1.94
C PHE A 292 -12.15 8.22 1.88
N THR A 293 -13.22 7.93 1.15
CA THR A 293 -14.37 8.83 1.01
C THR A 293 -15.05 9.09 2.36
N ALA A 294 -15.19 8.05 3.18
CA ALA A 294 -15.73 8.21 4.53
C ALA A 294 -14.86 9.15 5.38
N ALA A 295 -13.54 8.99 5.35
CA ALA A 295 -12.61 9.87 6.05
C ALA A 295 -12.72 11.32 5.56
N VAL A 296 -12.76 11.55 4.25
CA VAL A 296 -12.94 12.89 3.65
C VAL A 296 -14.24 13.55 4.11
N ARG A 297 -15.35 12.81 4.13
CA ARG A 297 -16.67 13.35 4.47
C ARG A 297 -16.87 13.63 5.96
N THR A 298 -16.24 12.84 6.79
CA THR A 298 -16.40 12.94 8.26
C THR A 298 -15.31 13.76 8.94
N GLY A 299 -14.17 13.99 8.25
CA GLY A 299 -12.98 14.56 8.86
C GLY A 299 -12.27 13.63 9.84
N ALA A 300 -12.69 12.35 9.91
CA ALA A 300 -12.03 11.37 10.76
C ALA A 300 -10.69 10.91 10.14
N ALA A 301 -9.79 10.40 10.98
CA ALA A 301 -8.55 9.79 10.50
C ALA A 301 -8.87 8.60 9.58
N PRO A 302 -8.19 8.47 8.41
CA PRO A 302 -8.37 7.32 7.55
C PRO A 302 -7.74 6.06 8.17
N PRO A 303 -8.19 4.86 7.79
CA PRO A 303 -7.67 3.62 8.39
C PRO A 303 -6.18 3.34 8.07
N VAL A 304 -5.67 3.91 6.98
CA VAL A 304 -4.25 3.82 6.62
C VAL A 304 -3.68 5.25 6.62
N THR A 305 -3.25 5.69 7.80
CA THR A 305 -2.77 7.06 8.00
C THR A 305 -1.41 7.31 7.36
N GLY A 306 -1.08 8.58 7.15
CA GLY A 306 0.26 8.99 6.73
C GLY A 306 1.34 8.57 7.73
N ALA A 307 1.06 8.63 9.04
CA ALA A 307 1.99 8.19 10.09
C ALA A 307 2.29 6.69 10.00
N TYR A 308 1.26 5.86 9.77
CA TYR A 308 1.46 4.43 9.50
C TYR A 308 2.31 4.21 8.24
N GLY A 309 2.01 4.91 7.15
CA GLY A 309 2.80 4.81 5.92
C GLY A 309 4.27 5.17 6.12
N ARG A 310 4.56 6.22 6.89
CA ARG A 310 5.93 6.61 7.27
C ARG A 310 6.62 5.51 8.07
N HIS A 311 5.92 4.90 9.04
CA HIS A 311 6.44 3.77 9.82
C HIS A 311 6.83 2.58 8.92
N ILE A 312 5.97 2.20 7.98
CA ILE A 312 6.28 1.15 6.99
C ILE A 312 7.52 1.52 6.18
N MET A 313 7.68 2.79 5.76
CA MET A 313 8.87 3.25 5.05
C MET A 313 10.12 3.22 5.94
N ALA A 314 10.02 3.57 7.22
CA ALA A 314 11.13 3.47 8.17
C ALA A 314 11.63 2.01 8.31
N ALA A 315 10.72 1.05 8.39
CA ALA A 315 11.07 -0.37 8.42
C ALA A 315 11.66 -0.86 7.08
N VAL A 316 11.18 -0.34 5.93
CA VAL A 316 11.76 -0.62 4.61
C VAL A 316 13.22 -0.17 4.54
N PHE A 317 13.52 1.06 4.95
CA PHE A 317 14.88 1.61 4.91
C PHE A 317 15.79 0.98 5.97
N ALA A 318 15.27 0.62 7.15
CA ALA A 318 16.01 -0.15 8.14
C ALA A 318 16.44 -1.53 7.59
N ALA A 319 15.59 -2.17 6.77
CA ALA A 319 15.94 -3.44 6.11
C ALA A 319 17.06 -3.26 5.07
N GLU A 320 17.02 -2.19 4.27
CA GLU A 320 18.08 -1.85 3.32
C GLU A 320 19.41 -1.58 4.04
N GLU A 321 19.36 -0.83 5.13
CA GLU A 321 20.55 -0.54 5.94
C GLU A 321 21.09 -1.79 6.64
N SER A 322 20.20 -2.66 7.16
CA SER A 322 20.57 -3.95 7.73
C SER A 322 21.27 -4.85 6.69
N ALA A 323 20.74 -4.92 5.49
CA ALA A 323 21.35 -5.70 4.41
C ALA A 323 22.73 -5.17 4.01
N ARG A 324 22.91 -3.84 4.03
CA ARG A 324 24.18 -3.17 3.72
C ARG A 324 25.23 -3.39 4.80
N LEU A 325 24.84 -3.34 6.09
CA LEU A 325 25.73 -3.47 7.23
C LEU A 325 25.98 -4.91 7.69
N GLY A 326 25.05 -5.83 7.36
CA GLY A 326 25.07 -7.21 7.84
C GLY A 326 24.73 -7.38 9.33
N VAL A 327 24.00 -6.43 9.92
CA VAL A 327 23.60 -6.42 11.33
C VAL A 327 22.13 -6.08 11.51
N GLU A 328 21.57 -6.36 12.69
CA GLU A 328 20.23 -5.89 13.06
C GLU A 328 20.22 -4.37 13.19
N VAL A 329 19.21 -3.71 12.62
CA VAL A 329 19.00 -2.26 12.64
C VAL A 329 17.67 -1.95 13.32
N ARG A 330 17.67 -0.98 14.25
CA ARG A 330 16.44 -0.47 14.85
C ARG A 330 15.68 0.38 13.85
N VAL A 331 14.36 0.28 13.90
CA VAL A 331 13.47 1.19 13.17
C VAL A 331 13.38 2.48 13.99
N ASP A 332 13.93 3.57 13.44
CA ASP A 332 13.92 4.89 14.07
C ASP A 332 12.60 5.59 13.72
N ASP A 333 11.61 5.37 14.58
CA ASP A 333 10.26 5.93 14.41
C ASP A 333 9.49 5.89 15.74
N ASP A 334 8.73 6.94 16.03
CA ASP A 334 7.89 7.07 17.22
C ASP A 334 6.44 6.59 17.01
N TYR A 335 6.17 5.90 15.92
CA TYR A 335 4.82 5.41 15.58
C TYR A 335 4.28 4.43 16.63
N GLN A 336 3.01 4.61 17.01
CA GLN A 336 2.27 3.73 17.91
C GLN A 336 0.91 3.39 17.31
N PHE A 337 0.55 2.12 17.28
CA PHE A 337 -0.79 1.67 16.87
C PHE A 337 -1.86 2.20 17.83
N GLY A 338 -2.98 2.69 17.27
CA GLY A 338 -4.16 3.11 18.04
C GLY A 338 -4.04 4.50 18.67
N GLN A 339 -2.98 5.25 18.47
CA GLN A 339 -2.87 6.65 18.91
C GLN A 339 -3.35 7.67 17.87
N GLU A 340 -3.75 7.22 16.70
CA GLU A 340 -4.13 8.04 15.55
C GLU A 340 -5.41 8.87 15.77
N SER A 341 -6.21 8.54 16.78
CA SER A 341 -7.44 9.28 17.17
C SER A 341 -7.21 10.38 18.18
N ARG A 342 -5.98 10.57 18.67
CA ARG A 342 -5.64 11.62 19.65
C ARG A 342 -4.87 12.76 18.99
N VAL A 343 -5.42 13.39 17.99
CA VAL A 343 -5.01 14.75 17.65
C VAL A 343 -5.71 15.64 18.67
N GLU A 344 -4.95 16.11 19.66
CA GLU A 344 -5.41 17.12 20.57
C GLU A 344 -5.80 18.36 19.76
N THR A 345 -7.05 18.77 19.92
CA THR A 345 -7.64 20.00 19.37
C THR A 345 -7.00 21.24 19.95
#